data_f98d883a970b5fe30c3d075e1f74cba1
#
_entry.id   f98d883a970b5fe30c3d075e1f74cba1
#
_cell.length_a   1.000
_cell.length_b   1.000
_cell.length_c   1.000
_cell.angle_alpha   90.00
_cell.angle_beta   90.00
_cell.angle_gamma   90.00
#
_symmetry.space_group_name_H-M   'P 1'
#
loop_
_entity.id
_entity.type
_entity.pdbx_description
1 polymer ?
#
loop_
_entity_poly.entity_id
_entity_poly.type
_entity_poly.pdbx_seq_one_letter_code
_entity_poly.pdbx_strand_id
1 'polypeptide(L)'
;WTVVLSEGYLYIADEDKILILNITNLNSPINVAEVLMTNAIKGLAVDSSFLYAALGSDGVDIYNLSDPEDLQYVDNYNTTTLAIRIASFSGKLAVADWDDVEILEFDGTSLNVVGYKNTGNRTMAIATKDNFVYSVEWASVQSFEFGQIDGPDLDLSTWELNYPYVENGDSFSMTVDVINNGNETLITNNNYTTNSEF
;
A
#
# COMPACT_ATOMS: atom_id res chain seq x y z
N TRP A 1 1.22 16.52 6.33
CA TRP A 1 1.46 17.36 5.16
C TRP A 1 2.55 16.76 4.31
N THR A 2 2.31 16.73 3.02
CA THR A 2 3.24 16.18 2.01
C THR A 2 3.13 17.00 0.73
N VAL A 3 4.13 16.91 -0.11
CA VAL A 3 4.18 17.61 -1.37
C VAL A 3 4.83 16.73 -2.42
N VAL A 4 4.27 16.76 -3.64
CA VAL A 4 4.85 16.09 -4.80
C VAL A 4 4.89 17.03 -5.99
N LEU A 5 5.85 16.78 -6.87
CA LEU A 5 6.11 17.60 -8.06
C LEU A 5 5.91 16.73 -9.30
N SER A 6 5.16 17.23 -10.28
CA SER A 6 5.06 16.61 -11.60
C SER A 6 4.84 17.69 -12.67
N GLU A 7 5.60 17.62 -13.76
CA GLU A 7 5.42 18.39 -15.00
C GLU A 7 5.15 19.92 -14.83
N GLY A 8 5.84 20.55 -13.86
CA GLY A 8 5.68 21.99 -13.59
C GLY A 8 4.50 22.35 -12.69
N TYR A 9 3.90 21.35 -12.06
CA TYR A 9 2.89 21.52 -11.03
C TYR A 9 3.37 20.97 -9.69
N LEU A 10 2.97 21.65 -8.62
CA LEU A 10 3.21 21.25 -7.24
C LEU A 10 1.86 20.89 -6.60
N TYR A 11 1.75 19.66 -6.11
CA TYR A 11 0.57 19.15 -5.41
C TYR A 11 0.89 19.14 -3.91
N ILE A 12 0.12 19.88 -3.14
CA ILE A 12 0.35 20.07 -1.71
C ILE A 12 -0.85 19.51 -0.95
N ALA A 13 -0.59 18.54 -0.07
CA ALA A 13 -1.59 18.09 0.89
C ALA A 13 -1.72 19.11 2.03
N ASP A 14 -2.88 19.72 2.14
CA ASP A 14 -3.25 20.68 3.18
C ASP A 14 -4.51 20.17 3.91
N GLU A 15 -4.29 19.39 4.95
CA GLU A 15 -5.35 18.69 5.70
C GLU A 15 -6.17 17.75 4.82
N ASP A 16 -7.39 18.11 4.47
CA ASP A 16 -8.35 17.35 3.66
C ASP A 16 -8.49 17.86 2.22
N LYS A 17 -7.51 18.64 1.74
CA LYS A 17 -7.50 19.13 0.36
C LYS A 17 -6.13 19.06 -0.30
N ILE A 18 -6.11 18.94 -1.60
CA ILE A 18 -4.92 19.09 -2.43
C ILE A 18 -4.97 20.49 -3.04
N LEU A 19 -3.95 21.29 -2.76
CA LEU A 19 -3.69 22.54 -3.46
C LEU A 19 -2.81 22.25 -4.66
N ILE A 20 -3.15 22.81 -5.82
CA ILE A 20 -2.39 22.62 -7.06
C ILE A 20 -1.82 23.97 -7.50
N LEU A 21 -0.48 24.06 -7.47
CA LEU A 21 0.23 25.25 -7.91
C LEU A 21 0.90 25.00 -9.26
N ASN A 22 0.62 25.85 -10.23
CA ASN A 22 1.44 25.96 -11.43
C ASN A 22 2.74 26.68 -11.07
N ILE A 23 3.87 26.01 -11.23
CA ILE A 23 5.21 26.50 -10.90
C ILE A 23 6.12 26.56 -12.14
N THR A 24 5.57 26.60 -13.33
CA THR A 24 6.37 26.79 -14.56
C THR A 24 7.16 28.10 -14.51
N ASN A 25 6.66 29.10 -13.79
CA ASN A 25 7.42 30.25 -13.37
C ASN A 25 7.71 30.20 -11.86
N LEU A 26 8.90 29.74 -11.50
CA LEU A 26 9.32 29.57 -10.10
C LEU A 26 9.29 30.87 -9.26
N ASN A 27 9.39 32.06 -9.93
CA ASN A 27 9.35 33.35 -9.24
C ASN A 27 7.90 33.83 -8.98
N SER A 28 6.91 33.17 -9.55
CA SER A 28 5.50 33.54 -9.43
C SER A 28 4.61 32.32 -9.53
N PRO A 29 4.59 31.43 -8.50
CA PRO A 29 3.67 30.31 -8.43
C PRO A 29 2.21 30.79 -8.43
N ILE A 30 1.34 30.07 -9.11
CA ILE A 30 -0.09 30.38 -9.22
C ILE A 30 -0.89 29.20 -8.69
N ASN A 31 -1.78 29.44 -7.71
CA ASN A 31 -2.78 28.45 -7.32
C ASN A 31 -3.81 28.32 -8.45
N VAL A 32 -3.91 27.15 -9.05
CA VAL A 32 -4.78 26.89 -10.22
C VAL A 32 -5.99 26.04 -9.87
N ALA A 33 -5.89 25.19 -8.85
CA ALA A 33 -7.00 24.35 -8.41
C ALA A 33 -6.87 23.90 -6.95
N GLU A 34 -8.02 23.51 -6.39
CA GLU A 34 -8.13 22.83 -5.08
C GLU A 34 -9.07 21.64 -5.20
N VAL A 35 -8.68 20.49 -4.68
CA VAL A 35 -9.50 19.28 -4.67
C VAL A 35 -9.73 18.84 -3.22
N LEU A 36 -11.00 18.73 -2.82
CA LEU A 36 -11.37 18.28 -1.48
C LEU A 36 -11.40 16.75 -1.42
N MET A 37 -10.85 16.19 -0.35
CA MET A 37 -10.82 14.76 -0.05
C MET A 37 -11.86 14.39 1.00
N THR A 38 -12.17 13.12 1.09
CA THR A 38 -13.10 12.58 2.11
C THR A 38 -12.48 12.57 3.51
N ASN A 39 -11.14 12.48 3.59
CA ASN A 39 -10.40 12.41 4.84
C ASN A 39 -9.07 13.17 4.73
N ALA A 40 -8.41 13.37 5.86
CA ALA A 40 -7.12 14.04 5.92
C ALA A 40 -6.04 13.27 5.17
N ILE A 41 -5.34 13.96 4.28
CA ILE A 41 -4.29 13.38 3.44
C ILE A 41 -3.06 13.08 4.30
N LYS A 42 -2.56 11.86 4.21
CA LYS A 42 -1.37 11.36 4.93
C LYS A 42 -0.14 11.29 4.04
N GLY A 43 -0.33 11.04 2.75
CA GLY A 43 0.73 10.92 1.76
C GLY A 43 0.23 11.24 0.36
N LEU A 44 1.11 11.75 -0.50
CA LEU A 44 0.88 11.90 -1.93
C LEU A 44 2.00 11.21 -2.69
N ALA A 45 1.66 10.61 -3.82
CA ALA A 45 2.61 10.14 -4.83
C ALA A 45 2.08 10.49 -6.22
N VAL A 46 2.98 10.58 -7.18
CA VAL A 46 2.65 10.78 -8.60
C VAL A 46 3.44 9.80 -9.45
N ASP A 47 2.87 9.40 -10.54
CA ASP A 47 3.59 8.86 -11.69
C ASP A 47 3.32 9.75 -12.92
N SER A 48 3.59 9.24 -14.12
CA SER A 48 3.40 10.02 -15.36
C SER A 48 1.94 10.34 -15.70
N SER A 49 0.98 9.66 -15.11
CA SER A 49 -0.43 9.71 -15.52
C SER A 49 -1.40 9.94 -14.37
N PHE A 50 -0.99 9.63 -13.14
CA PHE A 50 -1.88 9.63 -11.98
C PHE A 50 -1.26 10.27 -10.75
N LEU A 51 -2.12 10.91 -9.96
CA LEU A 51 -1.86 11.34 -8.60
C LEU A 51 -2.56 10.35 -7.65
N TYR A 52 -1.86 9.96 -6.61
CA TYR A 52 -2.34 9.04 -5.59
C TYR A 52 -2.31 9.74 -4.24
N ALA A 53 -3.40 9.58 -3.48
CA ALA A 53 -3.55 10.17 -2.14
C ALA A 53 -3.83 9.08 -1.10
N ALA A 54 -2.93 8.93 -0.13
CA ALA A 54 -3.18 8.10 1.05
C ALA A 54 -4.03 8.87 2.07
N LEU A 55 -5.19 8.32 2.44
CA LEU A 55 -6.24 8.98 3.22
C LEU A 55 -6.50 8.32 4.58
N GLY A 56 -5.52 7.59 5.11
CA GLY A 56 -5.67 6.88 6.38
C GLY A 56 -6.68 5.75 6.28
N SER A 57 -7.78 5.79 7.05
CA SER A 57 -8.83 4.77 7.04
C SER A 57 -9.60 4.66 5.73
N ASP A 58 -9.52 5.66 4.87
CA ASP A 58 -10.20 5.66 3.58
C ASP A 58 -9.30 5.07 2.46
N GLY A 59 -8.12 4.55 2.83
CA GLY A 59 -7.20 3.88 1.90
C GLY A 59 -6.48 4.83 0.95
N VAL A 60 -6.49 4.52 -0.35
CA VAL A 60 -5.77 5.24 -1.40
C VAL A 60 -6.72 5.63 -2.52
N ASP A 61 -6.83 6.93 -2.77
CA ASP A 61 -7.51 7.47 -3.95
C ASP A 61 -6.54 7.65 -5.12
N ILE A 62 -7.05 7.43 -6.33
CA ILE A 62 -6.35 7.69 -7.60
C ILE A 62 -7.07 8.77 -8.41
N TYR A 63 -6.31 9.72 -8.93
CA TYR A 63 -6.76 10.82 -9.79
C TYR A 63 -5.99 10.85 -11.09
N ASN A 64 -6.67 11.07 -12.21
CA ASN A 64 -6.05 11.24 -13.52
C ASN A 64 -5.38 12.63 -13.62
N LEU A 65 -4.14 12.67 -14.11
CA LEU A 65 -3.32 13.87 -14.31
C LEU A 65 -3.32 14.42 -15.74
N SER A 66 -4.21 13.93 -16.61
CA SER A 66 -4.27 14.41 -18.01
C SER A 66 -4.56 15.92 -18.10
N ASP A 67 -5.27 16.48 -17.13
CA ASP A 67 -5.40 17.90 -16.88
C ASP A 67 -5.04 18.19 -15.42
N PRO A 68 -3.83 18.72 -15.15
CA PRO A 68 -3.41 19.01 -13.78
C PRO A 68 -4.26 20.06 -13.06
N GLU A 69 -5.01 20.88 -13.79
CA GLU A 69 -5.87 21.93 -13.23
C GLU A 69 -7.31 21.44 -12.97
N ASP A 70 -7.66 20.21 -13.44
CA ASP A 70 -8.97 19.58 -13.25
C ASP A 70 -8.81 18.07 -12.98
N LEU A 71 -8.34 17.70 -11.80
CA LEU A 71 -8.13 16.31 -11.42
C LEU A 71 -9.44 15.52 -11.43
N GLN A 72 -9.48 14.45 -12.20
CA GLN A 72 -10.62 13.55 -12.26
C GLN A 72 -10.38 12.34 -11.37
N TYR A 73 -11.27 12.12 -10.41
CA TYR A 73 -11.29 10.90 -9.59
C TYR A 73 -11.47 9.67 -10.48
N VAL A 74 -10.70 8.63 -10.22
CA VAL A 74 -10.72 7.38 -10.99
C VAL A 74 -11.22 6.23 -10.15
N ASP A 75 -10.58 5.95 -9.01
CA ASP A 75 -10.87 4.79 -8.16
C ASP A 75 -10.37 5.01 -6.73
N ASN A 76 -10.77 4.12 -5.83
CA ASN A 76 -10.28 4.02 -4.46
C ASN A 76 -9.94 2.55 -4.15
N TYR A 77 -8.80 2.34 -3.51
CA TYR A 77 -8.46 1.07 -2.87
C TYR A 77 -8.46 1.25 -1.35
N ASN A 78 -9.30 0.49 -0.66
CA ASN A 78 -9.36 0.50 0.80
C ASN A 78 -8.32 -0.48 1.36
N THR A 79 -7.24 0.06 1.93
CA THR A 79 -6.16 -0.74 2.53
C THR A 79 -6.64 -1.50 3.77
N THR A 80 -5.84 -2.46 4.21
CA THR A 80 -6.25 -3.34 5.33
C THR A 80 -6.36 -2.61 6.66
N THR A 81 -5.60 -1.50 6.86
CA THR A 81 -5.57 -0.76 8.13
C THR A 81 -5.64 0.76 7.91
N LEU A 82 -4.50 1.44 7.79
CA LEU A 82 -4.42 2.90 7.66
C LEU A 82 -3.31 3.28 6.68
N ALA A 83 -3.67 3.74 5.48
CA ALA A 83 -2.72 4.25 4.50
C ALA A 83 -2.10 5.57 4.98
N ILE A 84 -0.85 5.54 5.48
CA ILE A 84 -0.20 6.71 6.09
C ILE A 84 0.92 7.33 5.26
N ARG A 85 1.54 6.57 4.36
CA ARG A 85 2.55 7.06 3.40
C ARG A 85 2.45 6.26 2.12
N ILE A 86 2.87 6.89 1.03
CA ILE A 86 2.80 6.28 -0.30
C ILE A 86 4.00 6.74 -1.13
N ALA A 87 4.53 5.85 -1.96
CA ALA A 87 5.58 6.14 -2.93
C ALA A 87 5.35 5.36 -4.21
N SER A 88 5.57 5.99 -5.36
CA SER A 88 5.44 5.35 -6.68
C SER A 88 6.77 4.75 -7.14
N PHE A 89 6.72 3.63 -7.84
CA PHE A 89 7.88 3.00 -8.48
C PHE A 89 7.45 2.04 -9.58
N SER A 90 8.14 2.03 -10.69
CA SER A 90 7.96 1.04 -11.78
C SER A 90 6.49 0.78 -12.17
N GLY A 91 5.65 1.84 -12.18
CA GLY A 91 4.21 1.73 -12.46
C GLY A 91 3.38 1.14 -11.32
N LYS A 92 3.93 1.05 -10.13
CA LYS A 92 3.29 0.55 -8.91
C LYS A 92 3.38 1.56 -7.79
N LEU A 93 2.66 1.28 -6.71
CA LEU A 93 2.67 2.07 -5.49
C LEU A 93 3.08 1.19 -4.32
N ALA A 94 3.97 1.68 -3.49
CA ALA A 94 4.20 1.13 -2.17
C ALA A 94 3.44 1.98 -1.15
N VAL A 95 2.58 1.36 -0.36
CA VAL A 95 1.76 2.00 0.66
C VAL A 95 2.19 1.50 2.02
N ALA A 96 2.57 2.42 2.90
CA ALA A 96 2.76 2.12 4.32
C ALA A 96 1.38 2.12 4.98
N ASP A 97 0.88 0.93 5.29
CA ASP A 97 -0.46 0.70 5.82
C ASP A 97 -0.41 0.35 7.30
N TRP A 98 0.14 1.26 8.11
CA TRP A 98 0.26 1.20 9.57
C TRP A 98 1.07 0.00 10.11
N ASP A 99 0.67 -1.24 9.88
CA ASP A 99 1.32 -2.46 10.39
C ASP A 99 1.98 -3.31 9.29
N ASP A 100 1.90 -2.85 8.04
CA ASP A 100 2.48 -3.53 6.89
C ASP A 100 2.86 -2.57 5.75
N VAL A 101 3.28 -3.15 4.63
CA VAL A 101 3.46 -2.48 3.35
C VAL A 101 2.67 -3.24 2.30
N GLU A 102 1.73 -2.57 1.65
CA GLU A 102 1.03 -3.08 0.48
C GLU A 102 1.65 -2.53 -0.81
N ILE A 103 1.75 -3.37 -1.83
CA ILE A 103 2.13 -2.95 -3.17
C ILE A 103 0.90 -3.01 -4.05
N LEU A 104 0.51 -1.85 -4.58
CA LEU A 104 -0.65 -1.71 -5.44
C LEU A 104 -0.24 -1.47 -6.90
N GLU A 105 -1.04 -1.96 -7.82
CA GLU A 105 -0.93 -1.69 -9.26
C GLU A 105 -2.29 -1.29 -9.82
N PHE A 106 -2.29 -0.25 -10.66
CA PHE A 106 -3.49 0.15 -11.40
C PHE A 106 -3.55 -0.60 -12.73
N ASP A 107 -4.60 -1.38 -12.95
CA ASP A 107 -4.78 -2.20 -14.15
C ASP A 107 -5.45 -1.46 -15.33
N GLY A 108 -5.69 -0.15 -15.17
CA GLY A 108 -6.43 0.68 -16.11
C GLY A 108 -7.90 0.88 -15.74
N THR A 109 -8.39 0.19 -14.70
CA THR A 109 -9.76 0.25 -14.20
C THR A 109 -9.80 0.43 -12.69
N SER A 110 -8.99 -0.33 -11.95
CA SER A 110 -8.95 -0.33 -10.50
C SER A 110 -7.54 -0.53 -9.95
N LEU A 111 -7.34 -0.09 -8.71
CA LEU A 111 -6.15 -0.41 -7.92
C LEU A 111 -6.29 -1.81 -7.33
N ASN A 112 -5.26 -2.64 -7.52
CA ASN A 112 -5.21 -4.01 -7.04
C ASN A 112 -3.94 -4.24 -6.22
N VAL A 113 -4.05 -5.00 -5.13
CA VAL A 113 -2.87 -5.43 -4.40
C VAL A 113 -2.12 -6.52 -5.19
N VAL A 114 -0.82 -6.29 -5.41
CA VAL A 114 0.07 -7.21 -6.13
C VAL A 114 1.25 -7.67 -5.29
N GLY A 115 1.37 -7.17 -4.08
CA GLY A 115 2.37 -7.57 -3.12
C GLY A 115 2.03 -7.09 -1.71
N TYR A 116 2.55 -7.82 -0.74
CA TYR A 116 2.31 -7.55 0.67
C TYR A 116 3.56 -7.89 1.48
N LYS A 117 3.87 -7.05 2.47
CA LYS A 117 4.95 -7.31 3.42
C LYS A 117 4.52 -6.93 4.82
N ASN A 118 4.30 -7.95 5.67
CA ASN A 118 4.16 -7.71 7.10
C ASN A 118 5.51 -7.23 7.66
N THR A 119 5.53 -6.04 8.23
CA THR A 119 6.73 -5.41 8.80
C THR A 119 6.93 -5.74 10.27
N GLY A 120 5.92 -6.31 10.92
CA GLY A 120 5.92 -6.68 12.34
C GLY A 120 5.84 -5.49 13.31
N ASN A 121 5.83 -4.27 12.81
CA ASN A 121 5.74 -3.02 13.59
C ASN A 121 5.06 -1.94 12.75
N ARG A 122 4.69 -0.82 13.41
CA ARG A 122 4.12 0.33 12.73
C ARG A 122 5.05 0.89 11.67
N THR A 123 4.62 0.85 10.43
CA THR A 123 5.33 1.44 9.29
C THR A 123 5.02 2.94 9.23
N MET A 124 6.06 3.76 9.42
CA MET A 124 5.92 5.22 9.60
C MET A 124 6.29 6.01 8.36
N ALA A 125 7.16 5.46 7.51
CA ALA A 125 7.59 6.09 6.26
C ALA A 125 7.94 5.05 5.23
N ILE A 126 7.88 5.45 3.96
CA ILE A 126 8.20 4.60 2.82
C ILE A 126 8.95 5.42 1.76
N ALA A 127 9.87 4.78 1.09
CA ALA A 127 10.55 5.30 -0.09
C ALA A 127 10.85 4.15 -1.04
N THR A 128 11.02 4.48 -2.31
CA THR A 128 11.24 3.49 -3.35
C THR A 128 12.41 3.90 -4.24
N LYS A 129 13.08 2.92 -4.79
CA LYS A 129 14.10 3.12 -5.83
C LYS A 129 14.20 1.88 -6.70
N ASP A 130 14.03 2.01 -8.00
CA ASP A 130 13.95 0.90 -8.94
C ASP A 130 12.84 -0.08 -8.48
N ASN A 131 13.16 -1.34 -8.19
CA ASN A 131 12.22 -2.32 -7.62
C ASN A 131 12.37 -2.49 -6.10
N PHE A 132 13.20 -1.66 -5.45
CA PHE A 132 13.38 -1.73 -4.01
C PHE A 132 12.41 -0.80 -3.28
N VAL A 133 11.85 -1.32 -2.20
CA VAL A 133 11.04 -0.59 -1.24
C VAL A 133 11.78 -0.52 0.08
N TYR A 134 11.84 0.67 0.64
CA TYR A 134 12.47 0.95 1.94
C TYR A 134 11.37 1.43 2.87
N SER A 135 11.19 0.74 3.97
CA SER A 135 10.24 1.12 5.01
C SER A 135 10.94 1.47 6.31
N VAL A 136 10.39 2.44 7.01
CA VAL A 136 10.83 2.81 8.37
C VAL A 136 9.70 2.46 9.31
N GLU A 137 9.93 1.50 10.17
CA GLU A 137 9.02 1.12 11.23
C GLU A 137 9.36 1.88 12.52
N TRP A 138 8.52 1.73 13.53
CA TRP A 138 8.75 2.37 14.82
C TRP A 138 10.12 2.10 15.43
N ALA A 139 10.70 0.92 15.20
CA ALA A 139 11.94 0.47 15.84
C ALA A 139 12.99 -0.07 14.85
N SER A 140 12.74 -0.04 13.56
CA SER A 140 13.61 -0.64 12.53
C SER A 140 13.51 0.08 11.19
N VAL A 141 14.43 -0.28 10.30
CA VAL A 141 14.38 0.06 8.87
C VAL A 141 14.51 -1.25 8.11
N GLN A 142 13.64 -1.46 7.14
CA GLN A 142 13.69 -2.63 6.27
C GLN A 142 13.87 -2.21 4.81
N SER A 143 14.44 -3.10 4.02
CA SER A 143 14.44 -3.01 2.57
C SER A 143 14.05 -4.34 1.99
N PHE A 144 13.21 -4.32 0.98
CA PHE A 144 12.80 -5.50 0.24
C PHE A 144 12.66 -5.16 -1.24
N GLU A 145 12.91 -6.15 -2.08
CA GLU A 145 12.78 -6.03 -3.51
C GLU A 145 11.41 -6.57 -3.96
N PHE A 146 10.70 -5.78 -4.75
CA PHE A 146 9.49 -6.24 -5.43
C PHE A 146 9.90 -6.89 -6.74
N GLY A 147 9.53 -8.15 -6.93
CA GLY A 147 9.86 -8.89 -8.12
C GLY A 147 9.46 -10.35 -8.02
N GLN A 148 9.76 -11.09 -9.04
CA GLN A 148 9.55 -12.54 -9.03
C GLN A 148 10.60 -13.18 -8.13
N ILE A 149 10.14 -13.94 -7.15
CA ILE A 149 11.01 -14.73 -6.28
C ILE A 149 11.48 -15.96 -7.07
N ASP A 150 12.79 -16.11 -7.18
CA ASP A 150 13.39 -17.33 -7.73
C ASP A 150 13.36 -18.42 -6.65
N GLY A 151 12.50 -19.41 -6.84
CA GLY A 151 12.26 -20.49 -5.89
C GLY A 151 10.80 -20.57 -5.42
N PRO A 152 10.49 -21.51 -4.51
CA PRO A 152 9.18 -21.57 -3.88
C PRO A 152 9.04 -20.46 -2.85
N ASP A 153 7.92 -19.77 -2.87
CA ASP A 153 7.57 -18.74 -1.88
C ASP A 153 6.27 -19.11 -1.18
N LEU A 154 6.40 -19.37 0.10
CA LEU A 154 5.27 -19.79 0.94
C LEU A 154 4.57 -18.58 1.53
N ASP A 155 3.30 -18.46 1.22
CA ASP A 155 2.40 -17.55 1.91
C ASP A 155 1.24 -18.32 2.57
N LEU A 156 0.64 -17.73 3.58
CA LEU A 156 -0.49 -18.30 4.31
C LEU A 156 -1.66 -17.31 4.28
N SER A 157 -2.86 -17.80 4.08
CA SER A 157 -4.06 -16.96 4.14
C SER A 157 -4.28 -16.27 5.49
N THR A 158 -3.65 -16.81 6.54
CA THR A 158 -3.56 -16.16 7.87
C THR A 158 -2.34 -16.70 8.62
N TRP A 159 -1.69 -15.84 9.39
CA TRP A 159 -0.57 -16.20 10.27
C TRP A 159 -1.01 -16.41 11.72
N GLU A 160 -2.28 -16.13 12.01
CA GLU A 160 -2.86 -16.28 13.34
C GLU A 160 -4.18 -17.05 13.26
N LEU A 161 -4.31 -18.12 14.06
CA LEU A 161 -5.52 -18.91 14.19
C LEU A 161 -6.15 -18.67 15.56
N ASN A 162 -7.21 -17.89 15.60
CA ASN A 162 -7.96 -17.61 16.80
C ASN A 162 -9.12 -18.60 16.94
N TYR A 163 -8.93 -19.64 17.75
CA TYR A 163 -9.97 -20.62 18.01
C TYR A 163 -10.99 -20.07 19.03
N PRO A 164 -12.29 -20.20 18.75
CA PRO A 164 -13.31 -19.91 19.76
C PRO A 164 -13.23 -20.92 20.91
N TYR A 165 -13.86 -20.59 22.03
CA TYR A 165 -14.08 -21.58 23.08
C TYR A 165 -14.88 -22.75 22.53
N VAL A 166 -14.38 -23.97 22.73
CA VAL A 166 -15.02 -25.22 22.29
C VAL A 166 -15.39 -26.05 23.55
N GLU A 167 -16.64 -26.47 23.68
CA GLU A 167 -17.09 -27.28 24.81
C GLU A 167 -16.53 -28.71 24.71
N ASN A 168 -16.41 -29.37 25.85
CA ASN A 168 -15.88 -30.72 25.90
C ASN A 168 -16.78 -31.69 25.11
N GLY A 169 -16.22 -32.32 24.10
CA GLY A 169 -16.92 -33.21 23.18
C GLY A 169 -17.29 -32.62 21.84
N ASP A 170 -17.18 -31.31 21.69
CA ASP A 170 -17.34 -30.61 20.41
C ASP A 170 -16.00 -30.48 19.66
N SER A 171 -16.08 -30.15 18.38
CA SER A 171 -14.92 -29.87 17.54
C SER A 171 -15.13 -28.60 16.73
N PHE A 172 -14.04 -27.85 16.51
CA PHE A 172 -14.00 -26.70 15.64
C PHE A 172 -12.85 -26.87 14.65
N SER A 173 -13.08 -26.52 13.39
CA SER A 173 -12.07 -26.60 12.35
C SER A 173 -11.87 -25.25 11.70
N MET A 174 -10.62 -24.88 11.45
CA MET A 174 -10.23 -23.72 10.66
C MET A 174 -9.36 -24.18 9.49
N THR A 175 -9.50 -23.49 8.37
CA THR A 175 -8.69 -23.72 7.17
C THR A 175 -7.69 -22.59 7.00
N VAL A 176 -6.47 -22.97 6.70
CA VAL A 176 -5.42 -22.05 6.26
C VAL A 176 -5.02 -22.47 4.85
N ASP A 177 -5.14 -21.55 3.92
CA ASP A 177 -4.64 -21.77 2.57
C ASP A 177 -3.13 -21.53 2.55
N VAL A 178 -2.42 -22.46 1.94
CA VAL A 178 -0.98 -22.37 1.68
C VAL A 178 -0.82 -21.98 0.22
N ILE A 179 -0.28 -20.80 0.00
CA ILE A 179 -0.13 -20.22 -1.33
C ILE A 179 1.36 -20.25 -1.69
N ASN A 180 1.66 -20.63 -2.93
CA ASN A 180 3.00 -20.52 -3.48
C ASN A 180 3.02 -19.35 -4.49
N ASN A 181 3.60 -18.24 -4.09
CA ASN A 181 3.78 -17.06 -4.93
C ASN A 181 5.09 -17.07 -5.73
N GLY A 182 5.94 -18.07 -5.49
CA GLY A 182 7.20 -18.26 -6.21
C GLY A 182 7.05 -18.95 -7.56
N ASN A 183 8.11 -18.96 -8.33
CA ASN A 183 8.17 -19.55 -9.67
C ASN A 183 8.59 -21.04 -9.69
N GLU A 184 8.91 -21.62 -8.55
CA GLU A 184 9.24 -23.04 -8.40
C GLU A 184 8.21 -23.78 -7.56
N THR A 185 8.19 -25.11 -7.68
CA THR A 185 7.26 -25.96 -6.93
C THR A 185 7.56 -25.90 -5.43
N LEU A 186 6.57 -25.53 -4.64
CA LEU A 186 6.63 -25.63 -3.19
C LEU A 186 6.48 -27.10 -2.78
N ILE A 187 7.49 -27.65 -2.11
CA ILE A 187 7.43 -28.99 -1.53
C ILE A 187 7.23 -28.85 -0.04
N THR A 188 6.04 -29.17 0.45
CA THR A 188 5.74 -29.23 1.89
C THR A 188 5.93 -30.64 2.40
N ASN A 189 6.75 -30.82 3.42
CA ASN A 189 6.78 -32.04 4.19
C ASN A 189 5.64 -32.02 5.21
N ASN A 190 4.98 -33.16 5.43
CA ASN A 190 3.90 -33.28 6.40
C ASN A 190 4.45 -33.03 7.81
N ASN A 191 4.47 -31.80 8.25
CA ASN A 191 4.75 -31.43 9.62
C ASN A 191 3.41 -31.12 10.30
N TYR A 192 2.89 -32.10 11.03
CA TYR A 192 1.77 -31.87 11.92
C TYR A 192 2.19 -32.20 13.34
N THR A 193 1.82 -31.36 14.26
CA THR A 193 1.86 -31.69 15.68
C THR A 193 0.46 -32.04 16.10
N THR A 194 0.27 -33.28 16.56
CA THR A 194 -0.92 -33.61 17.34
C THR A 194 -0.57 -33.42 18.80
N ASN A 195 -1.19 -32.45 19.43
CA ASN A 195 -1.19 -32.40 20.89
C ASN A 195 -2.47 -33.05 21.39
N SER A 196 -2.33 -34.09 22.21
CA SER A 196 -3.48 -34.78 22.79
C SER A 196 -4.06 -34.10 24.04
N GLU A 197 -3.61 -32.87 24.32
CA GLU A 197 -3.98 -32.09 25.53
C GLU A 197 -4.66 -30.78 25.18
N PHE A 198 -5.66 -30.82 24.33
CA PHE A 198 -6.64 -29.76 24.22
C PHE A 198 -8.01 -30.24 24.60
#